data_2a68f42d0280eb24f540848eac2a3d7a
#
_entry.id   2a68f42d0280eb24f540848eac2a3d7a
#
_cell.length_a   1.000
_cell.length_b   1.000
_cell.length_c   1.000
_cell.angle_alpha   90.00
_cell.angle_beta   90.00
_cell.angle_gamma   90.00
#
_symmetry.space_group_name_H-M   'P 1'
#
loop_
_entity.id
_entity.type
_entity.pdbx_description
1 polymer ?
#
loop_
_entity_poly.entity_id
_entity_poly.type
_entity_poly.pdbx_seq_one_letter_code
_entity_poly.pdbx_strand_id
1 'polypeptide(L)'
;MSNITIRNFGAIKKHSDPIEIKKVTFFIGNQGSGKSTVAKLIATFMWIEKALFKESYNPQWFEKNNTFRDLFLSYHRLENYLKEDTYIQYTGSAFSITYTKGQLSFEKKEMAYALPQLMYVPSERNFISYMKSMRELKVASAALNDFLAAYTYAKEKVTEIPLPINESYLLYDKNRDILYVKGDDYRVQLSEASSGFQSLVPLFLVSDYLVNSVKNKTEPMSIEERKRFEKQIKEIYANPHFTEEQRRSAANALSEKFNKTSFVNIVEEPEQNLFPTSQRNMLYSLLKINNEIPANKLIITTHSPYLVNYISVAVEAGNIQNKANKEQIRKIIPISALVKSDDLAIYQLNEKEGSVELLDNYGGIPSDENFLNNEIGRTNELFADLLDLQ
;
A
#
# COMPACT_ATOMS: atom_id res chain seq x y z
N MET A 1 -17.79 -1.75 -2.17
CA MET A 1 -16.43 -2.21 -1.81
C MET A 1 -15.64 -2.42 -3.10
N SER A 2 -14.33 -2.16 -3.07
CA SER A 2 -13.49 -2.45 -4.25
C SER A 2 -13.08 -3.91 -4.22
N ASN A 3 -13.01 -4.55 -5.39
CA ASN A 3 -12.51 -5.93 -5.54
C ASN A 3 -11.77 -6.11 -6.87
N ILE A 4 -11.01 -7.19 -6.97
CA ILE A 4 -10.32 -7.58 -8.20
C ILE A 4 -10.44 -9.08 -8.42
N THR A 5 -10.74 -9.48 -9.66
CA THR A 5 -10.71 -10.87 -10.13
C THR A 5 -9.58 -11.01 -11.14
N ILE A 6 -8.73 -12.02 -10.99
CA ILE A 6 -7.57 -12.24 -11.83
C ILE A 6 -7.60 -13.72 -12.30
N ARG A 7 -7.43 -13.95 -13.61
CA ARG A 7 -7.31 -15.28 -14.21
C ARG A 7 -6.18 -15.30 -15.22
N ASN A 8 -5.38 -16.33 -15.18
CA ASN A 8 -4.28 -16.57 -16.12
C ASN A 8 -3.34 -15.38 -16.32
N PHE A 9 -2.84 -14.84 -15.20
CA PHE A 9 -1.86 -13.75 -15.19
C PHE A 9 -0.66 -14.10 -14.30
N GLY A 10 0.52 -14.24 -14.88
CA GLY A 10 1.73 -14.65 -14.16
C GLY A 10 1.54 -15.98 -13.44
N ALA A 11 1.77 -15.97 -12.13
CA ALA A 11 1.59 -17.14 -11.26
C ALA A 11 0.12 -17.47 -10.96
N ILE A 12 -0.80 -16.51 -11.14
CA ILE A 12 -2.23 -16.70 -10.86
C ILE A 12 -2.87 -17.45 -12.02
N LYS A 13 -3.28 -18.70 -11.78
CA LYS A 13 -3.90 -19.58 -12.80
C LYS A 13 -5.43 -19.54 -12.70
N LYS A 14 -5.94 -19.73 -11.49
CA LYS A 14 -7.38 -19.76 -11.23
C LYS A 14 -7.70 -18.79 -10.09
N HIS A 15 -8.84 -18.17 -10.21
CA HIS A 15 -9.46 -17.49 -9.08
C HIS A 15 -10.96 -17.70 -9.17
N SER A 16 -11.57 -18.23 -8.12
CA SER A 16 -13.01 -18.54 -8.09
C SER A 16 -13.83 -17.31 -7.67
N ASP A 17 -13.36 -16.59 -6.67
CA ASP A 17 -14.06 -15.46 -6.07
C ASP A 17 -13.30 -14.15 -6.23
N PRO A 18 -14.01 -12.98 -6.28
CA PRO A 18 -13.36 -11.69 -6.29
C PRO A 18 -12.57 -11.44 -5.00
N ILE A 19 -11.34 -10.99 -5.14
CA ILE A 19 -10.49 -10.56 -4.03
C ILE A 19 -11.01 -9.21 -3.53
N GLU A 20 -11.64 -9.17 -2.36
CA GLU A 20 -12.11 -7.93 -1.73
C GLU A 20 -10.94 -7.11 -1.20
N ILE A 21 -10.91 -5.82 -1.53
CA ILE A 21 -9.90 -4.88 -1.05
C ILE A 21 -10.50 -4.12 0.13
N LYS A 22 -10.31 -4.67 1.33
CA LYS A 22 -10.79 -4.07 2.57
C LYS A 22 -9.89 -2.92 3.05
N LYS A 23 -10.22 -2.34 4.19
CA LYS A 23 -9.42 -1.28 4.81
C LYS A 23 -7.99 -1.76 5.13
N VAL A 24 -7.88 -3.03 5.54
CA VAL A 24 -6.62 -3.75 5.74
C VAL A 24 -6.69 -5.05 4.95
N THR A 25 -5.77 -5.28 4.03
CA THR A 25 -5.75 -6.48 3.19
C THR A 25 -4.34 -7.07 3.20
N PHE A 26 -4.24 -8.36 3.52
CA PHE A 26 -2.99 -9.10 3.51
C PHE A 26 -2.98 -10.14 2.40
N PHE A 27 -1.81 -10.31 1.79
CA PHE A 27 -1.51 -11.42 0.89
C PHE A 27 -0.35 -12.22 1.48
N ILE A 28 -0.60 -13.49 1.80
CA ILE A 28 0.38 -14.41 2.38
C ILE A 28 0.62 -15.61 1.46
N GLY A 29 1.73 -16.29 1.63
CA GLY A 29 2.09 -17.49 0.85
C GLY A 29 3.57 -17.55 0.53
N ASN A 30 4.00 -18.62 -0.14
CA ASN A 30 5.37 -18.87 -0.51
C ASN A 30 5.94 -17.86 -1.50
N GLN A 31 7.26 -17.87 -1.67
CA GLN A 31 7.92 -17.10 -2.73
C GLN A 31 7.41 -17.56 -4.11
N GLY A 32 7.23 -16.58 -5.02
CA GLY A 32 6.73 -16.89 -6.37
C GLY A 32 5.23 -17.20 -6.46
N SER A 33 4.47 -17.23 -5.36
CA SER A 33 3.02 -17.52 -5.37
C SER A 33 2.16 -16.43 -6.03
N GLY A 34 2.71 -15.22 -6.29
CA GLY A 34 2.01 -14.14 -6.96
C GLY A 34 1.49 -13.01 -6.05
N LYS A 35 1.88 -12.96 -4.76
CA LYS A 35 1.47 -11.89 -3.82
C LYS A 35 1.76 -10.50 -4.36
N SER A 36 3.01 -10.23 -4.73
CA SER A 36 3.41 -8.95 -5.33
C SER A 36 2.69 -8.68 -6.66
N THR A 37 2.38 -9.72 -7.42
CA THR A 37 1.62 -9.59 -8.68
C THR A 37 0.21 -9.05 -8.41
N VAL A 38 -0.50 -9.61 -7.43
CA VAL A 38 -1.83 -9.13 -7.04
C VAL A 38 -1.76 -7.69 -6.51
N ALA A 39 -0.83 -7.39 -5.61
CA ALA A 39 -0.65 -6.05 -5.05
C ALA A 39 -0.33 -5.00 -6.13
N LYS A 40 0.54 -5.32 -7.09
CA LYS A 40 0.89 -4.48 -8.24
C LYS A 40 -0.29 -4.23 -9.17
N LEU A 41 -1.10 -5.27 -9.45
CA LEU A 41 -2.32 -5.10 -10.24
C LEU A 41 -3.32 -4.20 -9.52
N ILE A 42 -3.54 -4.39 -8.22
CA ILE A 42 -4.41 -3.51 -7.42
C ILE A 42 -3.92 -2.05 -7.53
N ALA A 43 -2.63 -1.80 -7.34
CA ALA A 43 -2.03 -0.46 -7.49
C ALA A 43 -2.31 0.12 -8.88
N THR A 44 -2.10 -0.67 -9.93
CA THR A 44 -2.33 -0.28 -11.33
C THR A 44 -3.78 0.10 -11.59
N PHE A 45 -4.72 -0.75 -11.20
CA PHE A 45 -6.14 -0.49 -11.47
C PHE A 45 -6.71 0.66 -10.63
N MET A 46 -6.27 0.82 -9.38
CA MET A 46 -6.61 1.99 -8.57
C MET A 46 -6.05 3.29 -9.16
N TRP A 47 -4.86 3.24 -9.76
CA TRP A 47 -4.28 4.38 -10.45
C TRP A 47 -5.09 4.74 -11.71
N ILE A 48 -5.49 3.74 -12.51
CA ILE A 48 -6.33 3.94 -13.70
C ILE A 48 -7.68 4.53 -13.30
N GLU A 49 -8.35 3.98 -12.27
CA GLU A 49 -9.61 4.51 -11.73
C GLU A 49 -9.47 5.99 -11.33
N LYS A 50 -8.41 6.31 -10.58
CA LYS A 50 -8.10 7.70 -10.19
C LYS A 50 -7.91 8.60 -11.40
N ALA A 51 -7.18 8.16 -12.41
CA ALA A 51 -6.90 8.92 -13.63
C ALA A 51 -8.18 9.20 -14.46
N LEU A 52 -9.07 8.21 -14.54
CA LEU A 52 -10.38 8.34 -15.18
C LEU A 52 -11.31 9.28 -14.39
N PHE A 53 -11.37 9.12 -13.07
CA PHE A 53 -12.18 9.98 -12.20
C PHE A 53 -11.77 11.46 -12.29
N LYS A 54 -10.47 11.74 -12.36
CA LYS A 54 -9.91 13.08 -12.54
C LYS A 54 -10.03 13.58 -13.98
N GLU A 55 -10.56 12.76 -14.90
CA GLU A 55 -10.59 13.08 -16.34
C GLU A 55 -9.18 13.43 -16.87
N SER A 56 -8.14 12.87 -16.24
CA SER A 56 -6.75 13.08 -16.66
C SER A 56 -6.48 12.46 -18.03
N TYR A 57 -7.16 11.36 -18.30
CA TYR A 57 -7.16 10.65 -19.56
C TYR A 57 -8.61 10.24 -19.88
N ASN A 58 -8.98 10.23 -21.14
CA ASN A 58 -10.25 9.66 -21.58
C ASN A 58 -10.15 8.12 -21.71
N PRO A 59 -11.24 7.37 -21.62
CA PRO A 59 -11.23 5.91 -21.77
C PRO A 59 -10.54 5.44 -23.05
N GLN A 60 -10.79 6.11 -24.18
CA GLN A 60 -10.22 5.77 -25.49
C GLN A 60 -8.69 5.82 -25.52
N TRP A 61 -8.06 6.59 -24.65
CA TRP A 61 -6.60 6.63 -24.55
C TRP A 61 -6.05 5.31 -23.98
N PHE A 62 -6.75 4.70 -23.03
CA PHE A 62 -6.39 3.42 -22.43
C PHE A 62 -6.68 2.24 -23.36
N GLU A 63 -7.67 2.38 -24.27
CA GLU A 63 -8.10 1.34 -25.22
C GLU A 63 -7.13 1.18 -26.39
N LYS A 64 -6.19 2.13 -26.59
CA LYS A 64 -5.17 2.01 -27.63
C LYS A 64 -4.34 0.75 -27.45
N ASN A 65 -4.07 0.08 -28.58
CA ASN A 65 -3.29 -1.15 -28.61
C ASN A 65 -2.00 -1.03 -27.80
N ASN A 66 -1.80 -2.00 -26.90
CA ASN A 66 -0.63 -2.16 -26.02
C ASN A 66 -0.44 -1.08 -24.93
N THR A 67 -1.25 -0.02 -24.83
CA THR A 67 -1.09 1.01 -23.79
C THR A 67 -1.08 0.39 -22.38
N PHE A 68 -1.98 -0.54 -22.10
CA PHE A 68 -2.02 -1.23 -20.80
C PHE A 68 -0.72 -2.01 -20.53
N ARG A 69 -0.24 -2.77 -21.50
CA ARG A 69 0.99 -3.54 -21.40
C ARG A 69 2.22 -2.63 -21.26
N ASP A 70 2.38 -1.71 -22.20
CA ASP A 70 3.63 -0.98 -22.39
C ASP A 70 3.83 0.18 -21.40
N LEU A 71 2.75 0.73 -20.82
CA LEU A 71 2.83 1.81 -19.85
C LEU A 71 2.49 1.35 -18.43
N PHE A 72 1.42 0.56 -18.25
CA PHE A 72 0.93 0.23 -16.91
C PHE A 72 1.54 -1.03 -16.34
N LEU A 73 1.62 -2.08 -17.12
CA LEU A 73 2.25 -3.31 -16.65
C LEU A 73 3.78 -3.17 -16.59
N SER A 74 4.39 -2.46 -17.54
CA SER A 74 5.84 -2.18 -17.51
C SER A 74 6.26 -1.33 -16.32
N TYR A 75 5.39 -0.43 -15.83
CA TYR A 75 5.64 0.34 -14.60
C TYR A 75 6.01 -0.54 -13.41
N HIS A 76 5.36 -1.70 -13.31
CA HIS A 76 5.60 -2.71 -12.28
C HIS A 76 6.39 -3.93 -12.77
N ARG A 77 6.93 -3.92 -14.01
CA ARG A 77 7.62 -5.04 -14.66
C ARG A 77 6.73 -6.30 -14.77
N LEU A 78 5.48 -6.13 -15.13
CA LEU A 78 4.49 -7.20 -15.30
C LEU A 78 4.11 -7.45 -16.76
N GLU A 79 4.73 -6.77 -17.72
CA GLU A 79 4.39 -6.81 -19.15
C GLU A 79 4.51 -8.21 -19.77
N ASN A 80 5.37 -9.06 -19.21
CA ASN A 80 5.58 -10.44 -19.66
C ASN A 80 4.68 -11.48 -18.94
N TYR A 81 3.79 -11.02 -18.05
CA TYR A 81 2.88 -11.90 -17.29
C TYR A 81 1.56 -12.13 -18.00
N LEU A 82 1.27 -11.36 -19.06
CA LEU A 82 0.08 -11.52 -19.89
C LEU A 82 0.12 -12.84 -20.67
N LYS A 83 -1.02 -13.52 -20.71
CA LYS A 83 -1.32 -14.69 -21.54
C LYS A 83 -2.49 -14.35 -22.46
N GLU A 84 -2.69 -15.13 -23.52
CA GLU A 84 -3.77 -14.89 -24.51
C GLU A 84 -5.16 -14.87 -23.87
N ASP A 85 -5.37 -15.72 -22.87
CA ASP A 85 -6.63 -15.88 -22.13
C ASP A 85 -6.66 -15.15 -20.79
N THR A 86 -5.73 -14.18 -20.57
CA THR A 86 -5.73 -13.34 -19.37
C THR A 86 -7.05 -12.59 -19.26
N TYR A 87 -7.66 -12.69 -18.09
CA TYR A 87 -8.83 -11.91 -17.70
C TYR A 87 -8.57 -11.24 -16.35
N ILE A 88 -8.80 -9.93 -16.29
CA ILE A 88 -8.70 -9.16 -15.05
C ILE A 88 -9.92 -8.23 -14.99
N GLN A 89 -10.66 -8.28 -13.90
CA GLN A 89 -11.76 -7.36 -13.62
C GLN A 89 -11.52 -6.66 -12.29
N TYR A 90 -11.43 -5.37 -12.33
CA TYR A 90 -11.37 -4.52 -11.14
C TYR A 90 -12.69 -3.77 -11.00
N THR A 91 -13.29 -3.87 -9.83
CA THR A 91 -14.50 -3.14 -9.47
C THR A 91 -14.15 -2.14 -8.38
N GLY A 92 -14.00 -0.88 -8.77
CA GLY A 92 -13.76 0.23 -7.85
C GLY A 92 -15.05 0.93 -7.42
N SER A 93 -14.90 2.09 -6.78
CA SER A 93 -16.04 2.93 -6.39
C SER A 93 -16.54 3.82 -7.53
N ALA A 94 -15.63 4.34 -8.37
CA ALA A 94 -15.97 5.22 -9.48
C ALA A 94 -16.09 4.50 -10.82
N PHE A 95 -15.33 3.42 -11.01
CA PHE A 95 -15.31 2.66 -12.26
C PHE A 95 -15.24 1.14 -12.01
N SER A 96 -15.83 0.38 -12.93
CA SER A 96 -15.51 -1.02 -13.19
C SER A 96 -14.62 -1.08 -14.43
N ILE A 97 -13.49 -1.80 -14.33
CA ILE A 97 -12.47 -1.86 -15.37
C ILE A 97 -12.20 -3.33 -15.67
N THR A 98 -12.37 -3.73 -16.93
CA THR A 98 -12.17 -5.11 -17.35
C THR A 98 -11.11 -5.17 -18.44
N TYR A 99 -10.10 -6.05 -18.24
CA TYR A 99 -9.13 -6.43 -19.26
C TYR A 99 -9.44 -7.83 -19.76
N THR A 100 -9.65 -7.95 -21.05
CA THR A 100 -9.89 -9.23 -21.73
C THR A 100 -9.45 -9.14 -23.19
N LYS A 101 -8.89 -10.21 -23.74
CA LYS A 101 -8.47 -10.30 -25.15
C LYS A 101 -7.63 -9.10 -25.64
N GLY A 102 -6.73 -8.62 -24.79
CA GLY A 102 -5.83 -7.49 -25.14
C GLY A 102 -6.44 -6.09 -25.01
N GLN A 103 -7.69 -5.96 -24.57
CA GLN A 103 -8.40 -4.69 -24.50
C GLN A 103 -8.90 -4.38 -23.09
N LEU A 104 -8.89 -3.10 -22.73
CA LEU A 104 -9.55 -2.57 -21.54
C LEU A 104 -10.93 -2.04 -21.90
N SER A 105 -11.90 -2.29 -21.04
CA SER A 105 -13.23 -1.68 -21.09
C SER A 105 -13.57 -1.04 -19.75
N PHE A 106 -14.38 0.01 -19.77
CA PHE A 106 -14.67 0.86 -18.63
C PHE A 106 -16.17 1.08 -18.47
N GLU A 107 -16.65 0.92 -17.25
CA GLU A 107 -18.01 1.22 -16.86
C GLU A 107 -17.98 2.23 -15.70
N LYS A 108 -18.55 3.41 -15.89
CA LYS A 108 -18.62 4.44 -14.86
C LYS A 108 -19.71 4.10 -13.84
N LYS A 109 -19.43 4.34 -12.56
CA LYS A 109 -20.37 4.18 -11.46
C LYS A 109 -20.72 5.52 -10.84
N GLU A 110 -21.95 5.66 -10.41
CA GLU A 110 -22.44 6.84 -9.69
C GLU A 110 -22.33 6.62 -8.18
N MET A 111 -21.10 6.55 -7.68
CA MET A 111 -20.84 6.38 -6.25
C MET A 111 -19.85 7.42 -5.75
N ALA A 112 -19.93 7.73 -4.46
CA ALA A 112 -18.95 8.61 -3.82
C ALA A 112 -17.55 7.96 -3.91
N TYR A 113 -16.58 8.73 -4.37
CA TYR A 113 -15.19 8.30 -4.54
C TYR A 113 -14.25 9.12 -3.67
N ALA A 114 -13.62 8.47 -2.70
CA ALA A 114 -12.54 9.08 -1.94
C ALA A 114 -11.28 9.07 -2.80
N LEU A 115 -10.88 10.24 -3.31
CA LEU A 115 -9.72 10.38 -4.19
C LEU A 115 -8.43 9.98 -3.45
N PRO A 116 -7.74 8.91 -3.88
CA PRO A 116 -6.61 8.40 -3.12
C PRO A 116 -5.29 9.08 -3.48
N GLN A 117 -4.47 9.32 -2.47
CA GLN A 117 -3.01 9.27 -2.63
C GLN A 117 -2.60 7.81 -2.68
N LEU A 118 -2.01 7.38 -3.77
CA LEU A 118 -1.51 6.02 -3.92
C LEU A 118 0.00 6.00 -3.67
N MET A 119 0.48 5.03 -2.90
CA MET A 119 1.90 4.72 -2.77
C MET A 119 2.09 3.22 -2.81
N TYR A 120 2.94 2.79 -3.72
CA TYR A 120 3.49 1.45 -3.75
C TYR A 120 4.88 1.46 -3.15
N VAL A 121 5.05 0.74 -2.05
CA VAL A 121 6.34 0.62 -1.34
C VAL A 121 6.98 -0.71 -1.71
N PRO A 122 8.00 -0.69 -2.59
CA PRO A 122 8.61 -1.92 -3.09
C PRO A 122 9.48 -2.60 -2.03
N SER A 123 9.75 -3.89 -2.23
CA SER A 123 10.64 -4.67 -1.36
C SER A 123 12.10 -4.18 -1.44
N GLU A 124 12.51 -3.60 -2.57
CA GLU A 124 13.85 -3.07 -2.79
C GLU A 124 14.16 -1.76 -2.05
N ARG A 125 13.22 -1.24 -1.25
CA ARG A 125 13.36 0.05 -0.54
C ARG A 125 14.59 0.19 0.36
N ASN A 126 15.12 -0.92 0.89
CA ASN A 126 16.31 -0.92 1.74
C ASN A 126 17.55 -0.42 1.01
N PHE A 127 17.62 -0.62 -0.33
CA PHE A 127 18.72 -0.15 -1.17
C PHE A 127 18.89 1.39 -1.09
N ILE A 128 17.82 2.12 -0.81
CA ILE A 128 17.81 3.59 -0.71
C ILE A 128 18.75 4.09 0.36
N SER A 129 18.87 3.38 1.48
CA SER A 129 19.69 3.78 2.62
C SER A 129 21.20 3.79 2.33
N TYR A 130 21.64 3.08 1.29
CA TYR A 130 23.04 3.04 0.85
C TYR A 130 23.39 4.11 -0.18
N MET A 131 22.40 4.86 -0.69
CA MET A 131 22.62 5.79 -1.78
C MET A 131 23.13 7.13 -1.29
N LYS A 132 24.32 7.54 -1.75
CA LYS A 132 24.89 8.86 -1.47
C LYS A 132 24.27 9.98 -2.32
N SER A 133 23.79 9.67 -3.53
CA SER A 133 23.12 10.63 -4.42
C SER A 133 22.02 9.92 -5.22
N MET A 134 20.78 10.39 -5.02
CA MET A 134 19.62 9.85 -5.77
C MET A 134 19.54 10.34 -7.21
N ARG A 135 20.26 11.43 -7.55
CA ARG A 135 20.19 12.09 -8.87
C ARG A 135 20.92 11.33 -9.96
N GLU A 136 21.86 10.44 -9.60
CA GLU A 136 22.74 9.76 -10.53
C GLU A 136 22.28 8.35 -10.92
N LEU A 137 21.24 7.84 -10.29
CA LEU A 137 20.78 6.47 -10.50
C LEU A 137 19.70 6.40 -11.57
N LYS A 138 20.00 5.68 -12.64
CA LYS A 138 19.00 5.15 -13.56
C LYS A 138 18.41 3.87 -12.96
N VAL A 139 17.39 4.02 -12.10
CA VAL A 139 16.67 2.87 -11.57
C VAL A 139 15.70 2.35 -12.63
N ALA A 140 15.81 1.06 -12.94
CA ALA A 140 14.99 0.44 -13.97
C ALA A 140 13.49 0.25 -13.57
N SER A 141 13.12 0.49 -12.29
CA SER A 141 11.76 0.37 -11.78
C SER A 141 11.12 1.74 -11.62
N ALA A 142 10.06 2.00 -12.39
CA ALA A 142 9.31 3.25 -12.26
C ALA A 142 8.65 3.39 -10.87
N ALA A 143 8.11 2.29 -10.32
CA ALA A 143 7.55 2.28 -8.98
C ALA A 143 8.58 2.64 -7.89
N LEU A 144 9.84 2.14 -8.02
CA LEU A 144 10.90 2.53 -7.11
C LEU A 144 11.31 4.00 -7.27
N ASN A 145 11.27 4.54 -8.49
CA ASN A 145 11.53 5.96 -8.72
C ASN A 145 10.49 6.87 -8.05
N ASP A 146 9.21 6.50 -8.10
CA ASP A 146 8.13 7.24 -7.44
C ASP A 146 8.28 7.18 -5.92
N PHE A 147 8.65 6.03 -5.39
CA PHE A 147 8.95 5.88 -3.97
C PHE A 147 10.18 6.72 -3.55
N LEU A 148 11.25 6.74 -4.36
CA LEU A 148 12.43 7.58 -4.14
C LEU A 148 12.09 9.07 -4.11
N ALA A 149 11.24 9.51 -5.04
CA ALA A 149 10.77 10.90 -5.06
C ALA A 149 10.01 11.25 -3.77
N ALA A 150 9.07 10.39 -3.36
CA ALA A 150 8.32 10.58 -2.11
C ALA A 150 9.25 10.58 -0.87
N TYR A 151 10.24 9.68 -0.83
CA TYR A 151 11.23 9.63 0.23
C TYR A 151 12.07 10.90 0.31
N THR A 152 12.48 11.47 -0.83
CA THR A 152 13.22 12.72 -0.88
C THR A 152 12.42 13.87 -0.29
N TYR A 153 11.15 14.01 -0.67
CA TYR A 153 10.27 15.04 -0.09
C TYR A 153 10.01 14.81 1.40
N ALA A 154 9.80 13.57 1.80
CA ALA A 154 9.57 13.22 3.19
C ALA A 154 10.79 13.54 4.06
N LYS A 155 11.99 13.21 3.59
CA LYS A 155 13.27 13.49 4.26
C LYS A 155 13.45 14.99 4.56
N GLU A 156 13.10 15.86 3.61
CA GLU A 156 13.22 17.31 3.77
C GLU A 156 12.32 17.90 4.87
N LYS A 157 11.27 17.19 5.27
CA LYS A 157 10.33 17.57 6.32
C LYS A 157 10.73 17.08 7.72
N VAL A 158 11.72 16.19 7.80
CA VAL A 158 12.22 15.69 9.08
C VAL A 158 13.00 16.79 9.82
N THR A 159 12.68 16.97 11.09
CA THR A 159 13.55 17.64 12.07
C THR A 159 14.06 16.58 13.06
N GLU A 160 13.16 16.06 13.88
CA GLU A 160 13.37 14.93 14.78
C GLU A 160 12.02 14.21 14.90
N ILE A 161 11.97 12.93 14.54
CA ILE A 161 10.76 12.12 14.63
C ILE A 161 11.06 10.81 15.35
N PRO A 162 10.17 10.35 16.26
CA PRO A 162 10.32 9.05 16.91
C PRO A 162 10.13 7.93 15.91
N LEU A 163 11.02 6.95 15.96
CA LEU A 163 10.89 5.71 15.20
C LEU A 163 10.07 4.68 16.01
N PRO A 164 9.37 3.76 15.35
CA PRO A 164 8.52 2.79 16.04
C PRO A 164 9.30 1.68 16.76
N ILE A 165 10.62 1.66 16.67
CA ILE A 165 11.48 0.62 17.25
C ILE A 165 12.57 1.23 18.12
N ASN A 166 12.97 0.48 19.17
CA ASN A 166 14.15 0.71 20.01
C ASN A 166 14.21 2.10 20.65
N GLU A 167 13.05 2.73 20.93
CA GLU A 167 12.98 4.07 21.55
C GLU A 167 13.91 5.10 20.87
N SER A 168 14.05 4.97 19.56
CA SER A 168 15.00 5.73 18.75
C SER A 168 14.31 6.86 17.95
N TYR A 169 15.10 7.80 17.48
CA TYR A 169 14.67 8.99 16.74
C TYR A 169 15.40 9.07 15.40
N LEU A 170 14.71 9.57 14.39
CA LEU A 170 15.28 9.93 13.10
C LEU A 170 15.53 11.45 13.06
N LEU A 171 16.75 11.85 12.71
CA LEU A 171 17.15 13.23 12.52
C LEU A 171 17.67 13.45 11.11
N TYR A 172 17.41 14.63 10.56
CA TYR A 172 17.93 15.00 9.25
C TYR A 172 18.84 16.24 9.32
N ASP A 173 20.07 16.06 8.88
CA ASP A 173 21.02 17.16 8.68
C ASP A 173 20.91 17.68 7.24
N LYS A 174 20.21 18.81 7.07
CA LYS A 174 19.96 19.43 5.75
C LYS A 174 21.26 19.90 5.06
N ASN A 175 22.26 20.31 5.83
CA ASN A 175 23.50 20.87 5.26
C ASN A 175 24.36 19.77 4.64
N ARG A 176 24.32 18.58 5.22
CA ARG A 176 25.09 17.42 4.75
C ARG A 176 24.26 16.42 3.93
N ASP A 177 22.93 16.62 3.88
CA ASP A 177 21.97 15.69 3.28
C ASP A 177 22.03 14.29 3.88
N ILE A 178 22.19 14.18 5.22
CA ILE A 178 22.37 12.91 5.94
C ILE A 178 21.23 12.69 6.94
N LEU A 179 20.67 11.50 6.94
CA LEU A 179 19.77 11.00 7.98
C LEU A 179 20.58 10.26 9.05
N TYR A 180 20.25 10.52 10.31
CA TYR A 180 20.84 9.87 11.49
C TYR A 180 19.75 9.12 12.27
N VAL A 181 20.10 7.97 12.76
CA VAL A 181 19.36 7.26 13.81
C VAL A 181 20.03 7.58 15.15
N LYS A 182 19.25 8.09 16.09
CA LYS A 182 19.68 8.46 17.44
C LYS A 182 18.94 7.59 18.45
N GLY A 183 19.67 6.88 19.30
CA GLY A 183 19.19 6.27 20.53
C GLY A 183 19.69 7.04 21.75
N ASP A 184 19.61 6.45 22.93
CA ASP A 184 20.04 7.09 24.19
C ASP A 184 21.53 7.42 24.17
N ASP A 185 22.38 6.46 23.79
CA ASP A 185 23.84 6.57 23.88
C ASP A 185 24.55 6.58 22.52
N TYR A 186 23.79 6.63 21.41
CA TYR A 186 24.39 6.60 20.07
C TYR A 186 23.70 7.53 19.08
N ARG A 187 24.48 7.95 18.09
CA ARG A 187 24.00 8.61 16.87
C ARG A 187 24.81 8.11 15.69
N VAL A 188 24.17 7.39 14.76
CA VAL A 188 24.82 6.79 13.59
C VAL A 188 24.11 7.26 12.32
N GLN A 189 24.83 7.34 11.20
CA GLN A 189 24.20 7.61 9.90
C GLN A 189 23.30 6.43 9.53
N LEU A 190 22.16 6.71 8.86
CA LEU A 190 21.24 5.64 8.44
C LEU A 190 21.93 4.61 7.55
N SER A 191 22.88 5.02 6.70
CA SER A 191 23.68 4.13 5.85
C SER A 191 24.61 3.19 6.64
N GLU A 192 24.94 3.54 7.88
CA GLU A 192 25.82 2.78 8.78
C GLU A 192 25.02 2.05 9.87
N ALA A 193 23.73 2.34 9.98
CA ALA A 193 22.84 1.70 10.93
C ALA A 193 22.57 0.23 10.55
N SER A 194 21.97 -0.53 11.46
CA SER A 194 21.60 -1.93 11.18
C SER A 194 20.62 -2.02 10.01
N SER A 195 20.65 -3.16 9.31
CA SER A 195 19.76 -3.42 8.16
C SER A 195 18.27 -3.27 8.48
N GLY A 196 17.88 -3.50 9.76
CA GLY A 196 16.52 -3.26 10.22
C GLY A 196 16.11 -1.79 10.13
N PHE A 197 16.96 -0.86 10.59
CA PHE A 197 16.70 0.58 10.42
C PHE A 197 16.71 1.00 8.96
N GLN A 198 17.62 0.45 8.17
CA GLN A 198 17.72 0.77 6.73
C GLN A 198 16.48 0.34 5.95
N SER A 199 15.83 -0.75 6.35
CA SER A 199 14.57 -1.23 5.77
C SER A 199 13.35 -0.46 6.28
N LEU A 200 13.31 -0.18 7.59
CA LEU A 200 12.18 0.42 8.28
C LEU A 200 12.03 1.91 7.98
N VAL A 201 13.13 2.67 8.04
CA VAL A 201 13.09 4.13 7.98
C VAL A 201 12.47 4.65 6.66
N PRO A 202 12.84 4.17 5.47
CA PRO A 202 12.21 4.63 4.23
C PRO A 202 10.71 4.35 4.20
N LEU A 203 10.28 3.16 4.62
CA LEU A 203 8.87 2.77 4.67
C LEU A 203 8.07 3.66 5.64
N PHE A 204 8.56 3.78 6.88
CA PHE A 204 7.89 4.57 7.92
C PHE A 204 7.80 6.03 7.52
N LEU A 205 8.90 6.63 7.09
CA LEU A 205 9.01 8.04 6.76
C LEU A 205 8.07 8.44 5.60
N VAL A 206 8.05 7.66 4.52
CA VAL A 206 7.16 7.92 3.38
C VAL A 206 5.69 7.74 3.76
N SER A 207 5.37 6.69 4.52
CA SER A 207 3.99 6.43 4.95
C SER A 207 3.45 7.54 5.87
N ASP A 208 4.25 7.97 6.86
CA ASP A 208 3.90 9.06 7.78
C ASP A 208 3.76 10.40 7.04
N TYR A 209 4.71 10.72 6.16
CA TYR A 209 4.67 11.94 5.37
C TYR A 209 3.40 12.02 4.50
N LEU A 210 3.08 10.94 3.78
CA LEU A 210 1.96 10.96 2.83
C LEU A 210 0.60 11.02 3.53
N VAL A 211 0.39 10.30 4.65
CA VAL A 211 -0.89 10.44 5.38
C VAL A 211 -1.05 11.82 5.96
N ASN A 212 0.01 12.42 6.50
CA ASN A 212 -0.03 13.77 7.04
C ASN A 212 -0.28 14.81 5.93
N SER A 213 0.28 14.63 4.74
CA SER A 213 0.04 15.53 3.60
C SER A 213 -1.42 15.49 3.14
N VAL A 214 -2.03 14.32 3.07
CA VAL A 214 -3.46 14.16 2.76
C VAL A 214 -4.33 14.78 3.86
N LYS A 215 -4.04 14.49 5.12
CA LYS A 215 -4.77 15.01 6.29
C LYS A 215 -4.75 16.54 6.35
N ASN A 216 -3.60 17.13 6.11
CA ASN A 216 -3.40 18.57 6.17
C ASN A 216 -3.66 19.29 4.84
N LYS A 217 -4.02 18.56 3.77
CA LYS A 217 -4.21 19.10 2.41
C LYS A 217 -3.00 19.89 1.91
N THR A 218 -1.79 19.47 2.30
CA THR A 218 -0.53 20.17 1.98
C THR A 218 0.24 19.54 0.82
N GLU A 219 -0.33 18.52 0.19
CA GLU A 219 0.34 17.82 -0.89
C GLU A 219 0.45 18.69 -2.13
N PRO A 220 1.65 18.90 -2.65
CA PRO A 220 1.81 19.65 -3.88
C PRO A 220 1.18 18.87 -5.03
N MET A 221 0.38 19.55 -5.84
CA MET A 221 -0.03 19.02 -7.13
C MET A 221 1.23 18.76 -7.98
N SER A 222 1.24 17.70 -8.77
CA SER A 222 2.28 17.53 -9.77
C SER A 222 2.27 18.73 -10.75
N ILE A 223 3.37 18.96 -11.45
CA ILE A 223 3.46 20.07 -12.43
C ILE A 223 2.34 19.97 -13.48
N GLU A 224 2.01 18.76 -13.90
CA GLU A 224 0.94 18.52 -14.87
C GLU A 224 -0.44 18.74 -14.26
N GLU A 225 -0.67 18.27 -13.03
CA GLU A 225 -1.92 18.49 -12.30
C GLU A 225 -2.15 19.98 -12.08
N ARG A 226 -1.12 20.72 -11.70
CA ARG A 226 -1.19 22.17 -11.50
C ARG A 226 -1.52 22.92 -12.80
N LYS A 227 -0.87 22.58 -13.90
CA LYS A 227 -1.15 23.17 -15.21
C LYS A 227 -2.60 22.93 -15.65
N ARG A 228 -3.12 21.70 -15.42
CA ARG A 228 -4.52 21.37 -15.75
C ARG A 228 -5.49 22.11 -14.87
N PHE A 229 -5.24 22.15 -13.56
CA PHE A 229 -6.05 22.89 -12.60
C PHE A 229 -6.13 24.38 -12.98
N GLU A 230 -4.98 25.03 -13.23
CA GLU A 230 -4.90 26.42 -13.63
C GLU A 230 -5.65 26.70 -14.95
N LYS A 231 -5.55 25.77 -15.91
CA LYS A 231 -6.29 25.88 -17.17
C LYS A 231 -7.80 25.82 -16.95
N GLN A 232 -8.28 24.82 -16.21
CA GLN A 232 -9.71 24.63 -15.95
C GLN A 232 -10.29 25.77 -15.08
N ILE A 233 -9.53 26.27 -14.11
CA ILE A 233 -9.93 27.47 -13.35
C ILE A 233 -10.10 28.67 -14.28
N LYS A 234 -9.14 28.91 -15.18
CA LYS A 234 -9.26 30.02 -16.18
C LYS A 234 -10.50 29.86 -17.06
N GLU A 235 -10.80 28.64 -17.51
CA GLU A 235 -11.98 28.35 -18.31
C GLU A 235 -13.31 28.64 -17.57
N ILE A 236 -13.38 28.26 -16.27
CA ILE A 236 -14.53 28.57 -15.40
C ILE A 236 -14.75 30.10 -15.29
N TYR A 237 -13.67 30.83 -14.97
CA TYR A 237 -13.77 32.29 -14.78
C TYR A 237 -13.98 33.06 -16.11
N ALA A 238 -13.48 32.53 -17.21
CA ALA A 238 -13.68 33.14 -18.55
C ALA A 238 -15.06 32.86 -19.17
N ASN A 239 -15.84 31.94 -18.58
CA ASN A 239 -17.15 31.59 -19.12
C ASN A 239 -18.16 32.74 -18.87
N PRO A 240 -18.66 33.42 -19.94
CA PRO A 240 -19.56 34.55 -19.79
C PRO A 240 -20.98 34.14 -19.34
N HIS A 241 -21.33 32.87 -19.44
CA HIS A 241 -22.65 32.35 -19.08
C HIS A 241 -22.76 31.99 -17.58
N PHE A 242 -21.66 32.03 -16.83
CA PHE A 242 -21.66 31.73 -15.39
C PHE A 242 -21.86 32.99 -14.57
N THR A 243 -22.77 32.94 -13.60
CA THR A 243 -22.85 33.91 -12.53
C THR A 243 -21.64 33.75 -11.58
N GLU A 244 -21.38 34.76 -10.74
CA GLU A 244 -20.32 34.69 -9.71
C GLU A 244 -20.50 33.47 -8.76
N GLU A 245 -21.73 33.17 -8.37
CA GLU A 245 -22.07 32.04 -7.53
C GLU A 245 -21.80 30.69 -8.22
N GLN A 246 -22.16 30.58 -9.51
CA GLN A 246 -21.87 29.43 -10.34
C GLN A 246 -20.36 29.23 -10.56
N ARG A 247 -19.60 30.32 -10.75
CA ARG A 247 -18.13 30.26 -10.85
C ARG A 247 -17.51 29.73 -9.56
N ARG A 248 -17.95 30.23 -8.39
CA ARG A 248 -17.48 29.74 -7.09
C ARG A 248 -17.81 28.27 -6.88
N SER A 249 -19.03 27.86 -7.19
CA SER A 249 -19.47 26.48 -7.07
C SER A 249 -18.65 25.56 -8.00
N ALA A 250 -18.45 25.94 -9.26
CA ALA A 250 -17.63 25.20 -10.21
C ALA A 250 -16.16 25.13 -9.80
N ALA A 251 -15.58 26.22 -9.29
CA ALA A 251 -14.21 26.24 -8.78
C ALA A 251 -14.03 25.36 -7.55
N ASN A 252 -15.01 25.32 -6.63
CA ASN A 252 -15.00 24.44 -5.47
C ASN A 252 -15.08 22.97 -5.90
N ALA A 253 -16.02 22.63 -6.79
CA ALA A 253 -16.14 21.27 -7.33
C ALA A 253 -14.86 20.82 -8.06
N LEU A 254 -14.22 21.74 -8.79
CA LEU A 254 -12.93 21.46 -9.42
C LEU A 254 -11.83 21.22 -8.36
N SER A 255 -11.75 22.04 -7.32
CA SER A 255 -10.80 21.85 -6.22
C SER A 255 -10.96 20.50 -5.54
N GLU A 256 -12.19 20.04 -5.33
CA GLU A 256 -12.47 18.72 -4.76
C GLU A 256 -11.96 17.58 -5.65
N LYS A 257 -12.03 17.72 -6.98
CA LYS A 257 -11.45 16.74 -7.92
C LYS A 257 -9.93 16.59 -7.81
N PHE A 258 -9.23 17.58 -7.27
CA PHE A 258 -7.77 17.56 -7.11
C PHE A 258 -7.34 17.27 -5.68
N ASN A 259 -8.18 17.52 -4.69
CA ASN A 259 -7.87 17.26 -3.29
C ASN A 259 -7.97 15.77 -2.99
N LYS A 260 -6.86 15.20 -2.56
CA LYS A 260 -6.83 13.81 -2.10
C LYS A 260 -7.48 13.73 -0.73
N THR A 261 -8.32 12.73 -0.54
CA THR A 261 -9.13 12.54 0.67
C THR A 261 -8.88 11.21 1.36
N SER A 262 -8.01 10.38 0.79
CA SER A 262 -7.58 9.12 1.37
C SER A 262 -6.14 8.80 0.98
N PHE A 263 -5.52 7.91 1.77
CA PHE A 263 -4.20 7.36 1.48
C PHE A 263 -4.30 5.84 1.31
N VAL A 264 -3.86 5.33 0.18
CA VAL A 264 -3.73 3.89 -0.09
C VAL A 264 -2.26 3.53 -0.08
N ASN A 265 -1.85 2.80 0.94
CA ASN A 265 -0.49 2.34 1.14
C ASN A 265 -0.38 0.85 0.78
N ILE A 266 0.37 0.53 -0.25
CA ILE A 266 0.60 -0.84 -0.72
C ILE A 266 2.05 -1.20 -0.43
N VAL A 267 2.27 -2.09 0.53
CA VAL A 267 3.60 -2.36 1.11
C VAL A 267 4.01 -3.79 0.85
N GLU A 268 5.13 -3.97 0.15
CA GLU A 268 5.77 -5.27 0.06
C GLU A 268 6.68 -5.52 1.26
N GLU A 269 6.48 -6.68 1.88
CA GLU A 269 7.35 -7.26 2.91
C GLU A 269 7.80 -6.24 3.99
N PRO A 270 6.87 -5.66 4.77
CA PRO A 270 7.24 -4.70 5.82
C PRO A 270 8.14 -5.29 6.90
N GLU A 271 8.21 -6.61 6.99
CA GLU A 271 9.03 -7.39 7.93
C GLU A 271 10.52 -7.44 7.60
N GLN A 272 10.93 -7.00 6.42
CA GLN A 272 12.31 -7.16 5.95
C GLN A 272 13.36 -6.70 6.98
N ASN A 273 14.30 -7.60 7.29
CA ASN A 273 15.41 -7.36 8.22
C ASN A 273 15.00 -6.97 9.66
N LEU A 274 13.74 -7.19 10.03
CA LEU A 274 13.21 -6.84 11.35
C LEU A 274 13.10 -8.07 12.26
N PHE A 275 13.53 -7.92 13.51
CA PHE A 275 13.25 -8.87 14.57
C PHE A 275 11.74 -8.92 14.88
N PRO A 276 11.16 -10.03 15.36
CA PRO A 276 9.71 -10.16 15.55
C PRO A 276 9.04 -9.01 16.31
N THR A 277 9.63 -8.51 17.40
CA THR A 277 9.07 -7.36 18.14
C THR A 277 9.10 -6.07 17.32
N SER A 278 10.13 -5.88 16.48
CA SER A 278 10.22 -4.74 15.56
C SER A 278 9.20 -4.84 14.42
N GLN A 279 8.92 -6.06 13.93
CA GLN A 279 7.84 -6.31 12.98
C GLN A 279 6.48 -5.92 13.56
N ARG A 280 6.21 -6.31 14.82
CA ARG A 280 5.00 -5.89 15.54
C ARG A 280 4.86 -4.36 15.60
N ASN A 281 5.92 -3.70 16.04
CA ASN A 281 5.89 -2.26 16.22
C ASN A 281 5.73 -1.52 14.88
N MET A 282 6.37 -2.03 13.81
CA MET A 282 6.18 -1.52 12.44
C MET A 282 4.76 -1.71 11.96
N LEU A 283 4.17 -2.91 12.14
CA LEU A 283 2.78 -3.18 11.79
C LEU A 283 1.83 -2.22 12.53
N TYR A 284 1.99 -2.05 13.84
CA TYR A 284 1.13 -1.16 14.62
C TYR A 284 1.27 0.31 14.19
N SER A 285 2.45 0.73 13.74
CA SER A 285 2.65 2.06 13.16
C SER A 285 1.94 2.22 11.82
N LEU A 286 2.00 1.22 10.94
CA LEU A 286 1.25 1.23 9.68
C LEU A 286 -0.27 1.23 9.91
N LEU A 287 -0.76 0.46 10.88
CA LEU A 287 -2.18 0.46 11.27
C LEU A 287 -2.61 1.80 11.85
N LYS A 288 -1.79 2.42 12.71
CA LYS A 288 -2.03 3.78 13.21
C LYS A 288 -2.15 4.77 12.06
N ILE A 289 -1.20 4.79 11.14
CA ILE A 289 -1.21 5.64 9.94
C ILE A 289 -2.49 5.39 9.11
N ASN A 290 -2.86 4.13 8.91
CA ASN A 290 -4.06 3.76 8.17
C ASN A 290 -5.35 4.22 8.86
N ASN A 291 -5.37 4.27 10.18
CA ASN A 291 -6.52 4.69 10.97
C ASN A 291 -6.70 6.21 11.08
N GLU A 292 -5.72 7.02 10.64
CA GLU A 292 -5.82 8.50 10.67
C GLU A 292 -6.96 9.04 9.81
N ILE A 293 -7.31 8.34 8.72
CA ILE A 293 -8.42 8.73 7.83
C ILE A 293 -9.29 7.47 7.59
N PRO A 294 -10.62 7.55 7.76
CA PRO A 294 -11.51 6.39 7.61
C PRO A 294 -11.43 5.70 6.24
N ALA A 295 -11.23 6.47 5.17
CA ALA A 295 -11.16 5.98 3.79
C ALA A 295 -9.78 5.42 3.38
N ASN A 296 -8.79 5.46 4.27
CA ASN A 296 -7.46 4.89 3.99
C ASN A 296 -7.53 3.38 3.81
N LYS A 297 -6.59 2.86 3.03
CA LYS A 297 -6.37 1.43 2.82
C LYS A 297 -4.92 1.07 3.01
N LEU A 298 -4.66 -0.05 3.68
CA LEU A 298 -3.36 -0.67 3.85
C LEU A 298 -3.37 -2.06 3.22
N ILE A 299 -2.52 -2.27 2.23
CA ILE A 299 -2.38 -3.55 1.52
C ILE A 299 -0.96 -4.04 1.77
N ILE A 300 -0.82 -5.25 2.29
CA ILE A 300 0.47 -5.83 2.68
C ILE A 300 0.67 -7.16 1.97
N THR A 301 1.85 -7.36 1.39
CA THR A 301 2.34 -8.70 1.04
C THR A 301 3.37 -9.13 2.08
N THR A 302 3.31 -10.37 2.57
CA THR A 302 4.22 -10.82 3.61
C THR A 302 4.51 -12.31 3.53
N HIS A 303 5.70 -12.69 4.02
CA HIS A 303 6.12 -14.06 4.32
C HIS A 303 6.24 -14.31 5.84
N SER A 304 5.91 -13.32 6.66
CA SER A 304 6.08 -13.40 8.11
C SER A 304 4.86 -13.97 8.82
N PRO A 305 4.96 -15.09 9.51
CA PRO A 305 3.91 -15.57 10.40
C PRO A 305 3.65 -14.59 11.56
N TYR A 306 4.65 -13.85 11.98
CA TYR A 306 4.52 -12.86 13.06
C TYR A 306 3.54 -11.75 12.71
N LEU A 307 3.56 -11.26 11.46
CA LEU A 307 2.62 -10.22 11.04
C LEU A 307 1.18 -10.70 11.05
N VAL A 308 0.94 -11.96 10.63
CA VAL A 308 -0.40 -12.58 10.68
C VAL A 308 -0.86 -12.75 12.12
N ASN A 309 0.02 -13.18 13.02
CA ASN A 309 -0.33 -13.35 14.42
C ASN A 309 -0.55 -12.00 15.13
N TYR A 310 0.24 -10.96 14.81
CA TYR A 310 0.05 -9.63 15.41
C TYR A 310 -1.19 -8.90 14.86
N ILE A 311 -1.60 -9.12 13.60
CA ILE A 311 -2.85 -8.55 13.11
C ILE A 311 -4.06 -9.19 13.82
N SER A 312 -4.00 -10.48 14.18
CA SER A 312 -5.04 -11.15 14.97
C SER A 312 -5.20 -10.49 16.35
N VAL A 313 -4.10 -10.11 16.99
CA VAL A 313 -4.15 -9.33 18.25
C VAL A 313 -4.82 -7.97 18.04
N ALA A 314 -4.53 -7.29 16.94
CA ALA A 314 -5.14 -5.98 16.64
C ALA A 314 -6.66 -6.08 16.39
N VAL A 315 -7.11 -7.17 15.77
CA VAL A 315 -8.53 -7.44 15.53
C VAL A 315 -9.24 -7.79 16.82
N GLU A 316 -8.69 -8.71 17.64
CA GLU A 316 -9.32 -9.07 18.91
C GLU A 316 -9.44 -7.86 19.84
N ALA A 317 -8.38 -7.07 19.95
CA ALA A 317 -8.45 -5.83 20.72
C ALA A 317 -9.50 -4.84 20.16
N GLY A 318 -9.71 -4.81 18.85
CA GLY A 318 -10.78 -4.06 18.18
C GLY A 318 -12.18 -4.58 18.54
N ASN A 319 -12.35 -5.91 18.59
CA ASN A 319 -13.63 -6.55 18.93
C ASN A 319 -14.05 -6.29 20.39
N ILE A 320 -13.08 -6.26 21.31
CA ILE A 320 -13.35 -6.09 22.75
C ILE A 320 -13.28 -4.64 23.25
N GLN A 321 -12.86 -3.67 22.43
CA GLN A 321 -12.57 -2.28 22.86
C GLN A 321 -13.73 -1.57 23.58
N ASN A 322 -14.97 -1.96 23.31
CA ASN A 322 -16.16 -1.40 23.93
C ASN A 322 -16.62 -2.18 25.18
N LYS A 323 -16.05 -3.37 25.43
CA LYS A 323 -16.42 -4.28 26.53
C LYS A 323 -15.33 -4.34 27.60
N ALA A 324 -14.05 -4.14 27.22
CA ALA A 324 -12.91 -4.25 28.11
C ALA A 324 -12.41 -2.87 28.58
N ASN A 325 -11.63 -2.86 29.65
CA ASN A 325 -10.98 -1.65 30.13
C ASN A 325 -9.91 -1.18 29.14
N LYS A 326 -10.07 0.05 28.63
CA LYS A 326 -9.16 0.64 27.65
C LYS A 326 -7.71 0.73 28.12
N GLU A 327 -7.46 0.94 29.42
CA GLU A 327 -6.11 0.97 29.98
C GLU A 327 -5.43 -0.41 29.94
N GLN A 328 -6.20 -1.47 30.09
CA GLN A 328 -5.68 -2.84 29.95
C GLN A 328 -5.36 -3.14 28.48
N ILE A 329 -6.21 -2.71 27.54
CA ILE A 329 -5.92 -2.86 26.10
C ILE A 329 -4.65 -2.08 25.73
N ARG A 330 -4.48 -0.83 26.23
CA ARG A 330 -3.28 0.00 25.94
C ARG A 330 -1.97 -0.63 26.37
N LYS A 331 -1.97 -1.48 27.41
CA LYS A 331 -0.77 -2.20 27.83
C LYS A 331 -0.34 -3.28 26.83
N ILE A 332 -1.26 -3.74 25.97
CA ILE A 332 -1.02 -4.81 24.99
C ILE A 332 -0.80 -4.21 23.60
N ILE A 333 -1.65 -3.27 23.18
CA ILE A 333 -1.63 -2.67 21.86
C ILE A 333 -2.06 -1.19 21.92
N PRO A 334 -1.43 -0.29 21.13
CA PRO A 334 -1.90 1.08 21.00
C PRO A 334 -3.33 1.13 20.45
N ILE A 335 -4.22 1.91 21.10
CA ILE A 335 -5.62 2.05 20.67
C ILE A 335 -5.73 2.56 19.21
N SER A 336 -4.76 3.33 18.76
CA SER A 336 -4.69 3.82 17.37
C SER A 336 -4.40 2.74 16.33
N ALA A 337 -3.97 1.54 16.76
CA ALA A 337 -3.64 0.41 15.88
C ALA A 337 -4.73 -0.68 15.85
N LEU A 338 -5.88 -0.45 16.49
CA LEU A 338 -6.98 -1.42 16.50
C LEU A 338 -7.60 -1.59 15.11
N VAL A 339 -8.03 -2.80 14.79
CA VAL A 339 -8.69 -3.14 13.53
C VAL A 339 -10.03 -3.78 13.83
N LYS A 340 -11.07 -3.39 13.09
CA LYS A 340 -12.37 -4.08 13.15
C LYS A 340 -12.31 -5.35 12.30
N SER A 341 -12.96 -6.41 12.74
CA SER A 341 -13.02 -7.67 12.00
C SER A 341 -13.51 -7.51 10.55
N ASP A 342 -14.53 -6.66 10.35
CA ASP A 342 -15.08 -6.40 9.01
C ASP A 342 -14.13 -5.63 8.08
N ASP A 343 -13.14 -4.94 8.64
CA ASP A 343 -12.17 -4.12 7.92
C ASP A 343 -10.95 -4.94 7.45
N LEU A 344 -10.82 -6.22 7.85
CA LEU A 344 -9.69 -7.09 7.50
C LEU A 344 -10.07 -8.16 6.48
N ALA A 345 -9.17 -8.42 5.53
CA ALA A 345 -9.14 -9.62 4.71
C ALA A 345 -7.70 -10.14 4.60
N ILE A 346 -7.50 -11.44 4.72
CA ILE A 346 -6.21 -12.11 4.50
C ILE A 346 -6.41 -13.16 3.42
N TYR A 347 -5.60 -13.11 2.37
CA TYR A 347 -5.62 -14.06 1.27
C TYR A 347 -4.37 -14.91 1.27
N GLN A 348 -4.54 -16.22 1.12
CA GLN A 348 -3.46 -17.18 0.93
C GLN A 348 -3.28 -17.48 -0.57
N LEU A 349 -2.04 -17.43 -1.04
CA LEU A 349 -1.69 -17.72 -2.41
C LEU A 349 -0.89 -19.02 -2.48
N ASN A 350 -1.41 -19.97 -3.26
CA ASN A 350 -0.78 -21.27 -3.49
C ASN A 350 0.02 -21.24 -4.79
N GLU A 351 1.34 -21.40 -4.72
CA GLU A 351 2.22 -21.35 -5.89
C GLU A 351 2.05 -22.53 -6.84
N LYS A 352 1.64 -23.71 -6.34
CA LYS A 352 1.47 -24.93 -7.15
C LYS A 352 0.18 -24.86 -7.96
N GLU A 353 -0.89 -24.46 -7.31
CA GLU A 353 -2.22 -24.37 -7.93
C GLU A 353 -2.45 -23.06 -8.66
N GLY A 354 -1.73 -21.99 -8.25
CA GLY A 354 -1.95 -20.64 -8.72
C GLY A 354 -3.31 -20.09 -8.27
N SER A 355 -3.80 -20.54 -7.10
CA SER A 355 -5.04 -20.08 -6.49
C SER A 355 -4.80 -18.94 -5.52
N VAL A 356 -5.85 -18.14 -5.30
CA VAL A 356 -5.94 -17.10 -4.27
C VAL A 356 -7.19 -17.37 -3.45
N GLU A 357 -7.02 -17.64 -2.17
CA GLU A 357 -8.09 -18.08 -1.29
C GLU A 357 -8.18 -17.16 -0.07
N LEU A 358 -9.38 -16.82 0.34
CA LEU A 358 -9.60 -16.08 1.58
C LEU A 358 -9.27 -16.99 2.76
N LEU A 359 -8.44 -16.50 3.68
CA LEU A 359 -8.16 -17.21 4.93
C LEU A 359 -9.40 -17.23 5.80
N ASP A 360 -9.74 -18.38 6.32
CA ASP A 360 -10.83 -18.56 7.28
C ASP A 360 -10.62 -17.72 8.54
N ASN A 361 -11.70 -17.41 9.21
CA ASN A 361 -11.68 -16.68 10.47
C ASN A 361 -12.72 -17.20 11.46
N TYR A 362 -12.45 -16.99 12.74
CA TYR A 362 -13.35 -17.30 13.84
C TYR A 362 -13.75 -16.03 14.58
N GLY A 363 -15.00 -15.59 14.41
CA GLY A 363 -15.44 -14.30 14.98
C GLY A 363 -14.69 -13.08 14.43
N GLY A 364 -14.19 -13.19 13.18
CA GLY A 364 -13.40 -12.18 12.52
C GLY A 364 -11.91 -12.19 12.84
N ILE A 365 -11.45 -13.08 13.73
CA ILE A 365 -10.04 -13.30 14.04
C ILE A 365 -9.49 -14.28 12.98
N PRO A 366 -8.42 -13.93 12.25
CA PRO A 366 -7.81 -14.81 11.27
C PRO A 366 -7.42 -16.17 11.87
N SER A 367 -7.66 -17.25 11.12
CA SER A 367 -7.27 -18.59 11.54
C SER A 367 -5.75 -18.69 11.71
N ASP A 368 -5.33 -19.39 12.75
CA ASP A 368 -3.94 -19.81 12.96
C ASP A 368 -3.52 -20.96 12.04
N GLU A 369 -4.48 -21.69 11.48
CA GLU A 369 -4.26 -22.69 10.45
C GLU A 369 -4.04 -22.02 9.08
N ASN A 370 -2.85 -21.50 8.87
CA ASN A 370 -2.43 -20.86 7.62
C ASN A 370 -1.06 -21.36 7.17
N PHE A 371 -0.73 -21.17 5.90
CA PHE A 371 0.50 -21.68 5.30
C PHE A 371 1.77 -21.33 6.08
N LEU A 372 1.83 -20.14 6.67
CA LEU A 372 3.02 -19.68 7.37
C LEU A 372 3.18 -20.35 8.74
N ASN A 373 2.09 -20.48 9.49
CA ASN A 373 2.10 -21.16 10.80
C ASN A 373 2.28 -22.67 10.63
N ASN A 374 1.68 -23.27 9.59
CA ASN A 374 1.82 -24.69 9.32
C ASN A 374 3.27 -25.09 9.00
N GLU A 375 4.05 -24.24 8.32
CA GLU A 375 5.48 -24.52 8.09
C GLU A 375 6.31 -24.49 9.38
N ILE A 376 5.92 -23.66 10.37
CA ILE A 376 6.55 -23.70 11.71
C ILE A 376 6.21 -25.03 12.40
N GLY A 377 4.93 -25.46 12.36
CA GLY A 377 4.50 -26.75 12.92
C GLY A 377 5.21 -27.93 12.29
N ARG A 378 5.35 -27.96 10.97
CA ARG A 378 6.04 -29.01 10.23
C ARG A 378 7.49 -29.21 10.66
N THR A 379 8.19 -28.14 11.03
CA THR A 379 9.56 -28.28 11.55
C THR A 379 9.62 -29.10 12.84
N ASN A 380 8.61 -28.96 13.72
CA ASN A 380 8.50 -29.74 14.94
C ASN A 380 8.16 -31.23 14.65
N GLU A 381 7.31 -31.49 13.64
CA GLU A 381 7.00 -32.85 13.18
C GLU A 381 8.25 -33.55 12.64
N LEU A 382 9.01 -32.91 11.74
CA LEU A 382 10.26 -33.44 11.23
C LEU A 382 11.29 -33.74 12.34
N PHE A 383 11.31 -32.91 13.38
CA PHE A 383 12.17 -33.17 14.54
C PHE A 383 11.69 -34.39 15.34
N ALA A 384 10.40 -34.55 15.55
CA ALA A 384 9.80 -35.72 16.19
C ALA A 384 10.11 -37.00 15.40
N ASP A 385 9.90 -36.99 14.07
CA ASP A 385 10.23 -38.11 13.19
C ASP A 385 11.70 -38.55 13.32
N LEU A 386 12.63 -37.61 13.47
CA LEU A 386 14.04 -37.90 13.67
C LEU A 386 14.33 -38.54 15.06
N LEU A 387 13.59 -38.13 16.09
CA LEU A 387 13.73 -38.75 17.43
C LEU A 387 13.22 -40.19 17.42
N ASP A 388 12.19 -40.50 16.66
CA ASP A 388 11.63 -41.85 16.52
C ASP A 388 12.58 -42.82 15.76
N LEU A 389 13.63 -42.31 15.11
CA LEU A 389 14.66 -43.10 14.43
C LEU A 389 15.84 -43.46 15.36
N GLN A 390 15.89 -42.94 16.59
CA GLN A 390 16.93 -43.25 17.57
C GLN A 390 16.60 -44.48 18.42
#